data_a57713b76052e6640ae3bd623e51a0b7
#
_entry.id   a57713b76052e6640ae3bd623e51a0b7
#
_cell.length_a   1.000
_cell.length_b   1.000
_cell.length_c   1.000
_cell.angle_alpha   90.00
_cell.angle_beta   90.00
_cell.angle_gamma   90.00
#
_symmetry.space_group_name_H-M   'P 1'
#
loop_
_entity.id
_entity.type
_entity.pdbx_description
1 polymer ?
#
loop_
_entity_poly.entity_id
_entity_poly.type
_entity_poly.pdbx_seq_one_letter_code
_entity_poly.pdbx_strand_id
1 'polypeptide(L)'
;MLIESGSVSGELERMRREMERIWDRFSSESSTSTLEQDWHPSLDLMETEDSLAAEVEVPGINPDDINISVTPDLLTVTGEKKQAPGAQEKNYLVRERASGRFSRSIALPTAVNPDRVEARYKDGILRITMGKRQAAKSKRIEVKPA
;
A
#
# COMPACT_ATOMS: atom_id res chain seq x y z
N MET A 1 12.45 50.84 19.03
CA MET A 1 12.78 49.79 18.11
C MET A 1 11.57 48.83 17.98
N LEU A 2 10.76 49.09 16.97
CA LEU A 2 9.58 48.32 16.68
C LEU A 2 10.03 47.09 15.87
N ILE A 3 10.05 45.93 16.52
CA ILE A 3 10.19 44.67 15.83
C ILE A 3 8.87 44.43 15.09
N GLU A 4 8.92 44.39 13.77
CA GLU A 4 7.78 44.04 12.97
C GLU A 4 7.35 42.63 13.28
N SER A 5 6.41 42.48 14.21
CA SER A 5 5.79 41.19 14.52
C SER A 5 4.85 40.70 13.41
N GLY A 6 4.73 41.50 12.33
CA GLY A 6 3.78 41.20 11.26
C GLY A 6 4.21 40.13 10.23
N SER A 7 5.52 39.91 10.06
CA SER A 7 5.97 38.97 9.04
C SER A 7 5.94 37.50 9.51
N VAL A 8 6.22 37.24 10.78
CA VAL A 8 6.25 35.87 11.35
C VAL A 8 4.84 35.31 11.47
N SER A 9 3.86 36.14 11.86
CA SER A 9 2.47 35.70 11.95
C SER A 9 1.85 35.42 10.56
N GLY A 10 2.27 36.16 9.54
CA GLY A 10 1.83 35.91 8.16
C GLY A 10 2.37 34.61 7.57
N GLU A 11 3.62 34.30 7.88
CA GLU A 11 4.22 33.02 7.45
C GLU A 11 3.60 31.81 8.16
N LEU A 12 3.34 31.92 9.46
CA LEU A 12 2.66 30.88 10.22
C LEU A 12 1.23 30.63 9.73
N GLU A 13 0.49 31.68 9.38
CA GLU A 13 -0.84 31.53 8.80
C GLU A 13 -0.79 30.90 7.40
N ARG A 14 0.23 31.24 6.60
CA ARG A 14 0.43 30.63 5.30
C ARG A 14 0.73 29.13 5.41
N MET A 15 1.62 28.74 6.32
CA MET A 15 1.92 27.34 6.61
C MET A 15 0.68 26.59 7.11
N ARG A 16 -0.10 27.22 7.99
CA ARG A 16 -1.34 26.61 8.48
C ARG A 16 -2.35 26.37 7.34
N ARG A 17 -2.51 27.31 6.43
CA ARG A 17 -3.39 27.16 5.26
C ARG A 17 -2.91 26.08 4.31
N GLU A 18 -1.60 25.95 4.09
CA GLU A 18 -1.04 24.89 3.28
C GLU A 18 -1.26 23.52 3.91
N MET A 19 -1.08 23.41 5.22
CA MET A 19 -1.38 22.17 5.96
C MET A 19 -2.87 21.81 5.90
N GLU A 20 -3.76 22.80 6.04
CA GLU A 20 -5.20 22.60 5.91
C GLU A 20 -5.58 22.12 4.50
N ARG A 21 -4.95 22.65 3.45
CA ARG A 21 -5.16 22.21 2.07
C ARG A 21 -4.71 20.77 1.84
N ILE A 22 -3.56 20.41 2.39
CA ILE A 22 -3.03 19.05 2.32
C ILE A 22 -3.96 18.10 3.07
N TRP A 23 -4.40 18.51 4.26
CA TRP A 23 -5.34 17.73 5.07
C TRP A 23 -6.71 17.56 4.40
N ASP A 24 -7.25 18.64 3.84
CA ASP A 24 -8.52 18.59 3.10
C ASP A 24 -8.43 17.71 1.85
N ARG A 25 -7.30 17.75 1.15
CA ARG A 25 -7.05 16.88 0.00
C ARG A 25 -6.93 15.43 0.42
N PHE A 26 -6.24 15.17 1.53
CA PHE A 26 -6.09 13.85 2.10
C PHE A 26 -7.42 13.29 2.62
N SER A 27 -8.21 14.11 3.30
CA SER A 27 -9.52 13.71 3.82
C SER A 27 -10.59 13.66 2.73
N SER A 28 -10.49 14.41 1.64
CA SER A 28 -11.42 14.31 0.51
C SER A 28 -11.17 13.06 -0.33
N GLU A 29 -9.93 12.59 -0.45
CA GLU A 29 -9.64 11.29 -1.04
C GLU A 29 -10.17 10.14 -0.19
N SER A 30 -10.19 10.30 1.12
CA SER A 30 -10.78 9.33 2.03
C SER A 30 -12.31 9.46 2.15
N SER A 31 -12.89 10.58 1.79
CA SER A 31 -14.35 10.81 1.90
C SER A 31 -15.16 10.32 0.69
N THR A 32 -14.51 9.99 -0.43
CA THR A 32 -15.19 9.36 -1.56
C THR A 32 -15.51 7.88 -1.33
N SER A 33 -15.00 7.30 -0.26
CA SER A 33 -15.25 5.90 0.13
C SER A 33 -16.24 5.76 1.30
N THR A 34 -17.03 6.78 1.59
CA THR A 34 -17.89 6.82 2.78
C THR A 34 -19.03 5.79 2.80
N LEU A 35 -19.27 5.05 1.73
CA LEU A 35 -20.32 4.03 1.67
C LEU A 35 -19.77 2.60 1.71
N GLU A 36 -18.50 2.39 1.46
CA GLU A 36 -17.82 1.12 1.60
C GLU A 36 -16.54 1.37 2.39
N GLN A 37 -16.42 0.72 3.56
CA GLN A 37 -15.24 0.83 4.40
C GLN A 37 -14.06 0.11 3.72
N ASP A 38 -13.42 0.79 2.78
CA ASP A 38 -12.18 0.32 2.20
C ASP A 38 -11.09 0.41 3.25
N TRP A 39 -10.34 -0.65 3.41
CA TRP A 39 -9.22 -0.69 4.32
C TRP A 39 -7.93 -0.99 3.57
N HIS A 40 -6.82 -0.56 4.15
CA HIS A 40 -5.51 -0.73 3.55
C HIS A 40 -4.71 -1.73 4.39
N PRO A 41 -4.49 -2.95 3.89
CA PRO A 41 -3.65 -3.91 4.59
C PRO A 41 -2.20 -3.45 4.65
N SER A 42 -1.54 -3.72 5.76
CA SER A 42 -0.12 -3.46 5.92
C SER A 42 0.69 -4.35 5.00
N LEU A 43 1.75 -3.80 4.42
CA LEU A 43 2.58 -4.48 3.43
C LEU A 43 4.05 -4.21 3.70
N ASP A 44 4.86 -5.26 3.67
CA ASP A 44 6.32 -5.17 3.64
C ASP A 44 6.81 -5.59 2.25
N LEU A 45 7.77 -4.87 1.71
CA LEU A 45 8.43 -5.21 0.47
C LEU A 45 9.91 -5.45 0.73
N MET A 46 10.39 -6.64 0.36
CA MET A 46 11.76 -7.07 0.56
C MET A 46 12.43 -7.32 -0.80
N GLU A 47 13.71 -7.09 -0.86
CA GLU A 47 14.50 -7.34 -2.06
C GLU A 47 15.61 -8.34 -1.78
N THR A 48 15.75 -9.32 -2.67
CA THR A 48 16.92 -10.19 -2.75
C THR A 48 17.67 -9.91 -4.06
N GLU A 49 18.77 -10.60 -4.31
CA GLU A 49 19.51 -10.45 -5.57
C GLU A 49 18.63 -10.78 -6.78
N ASP A 50 17.79 -11.80 -6.68
CA ASP A 50 17.04 -12.35 -7.82
C ASP A 50 15.54 -12.02 -7.81
N SER A 51 15.02 -11.52 -6.71
CA SER A 51 13.57 -11.34 -6.57
C SER A 51 13.18 -10.18 -5.66
N LEU A 52 11.92 -9.76 -5.79
CA LEU A 52 11.21 -8.97 -4.80
C LEU A 52 10.18 -9.85 -4.12
N ALA A 53 9.98 -9.67 -2.84
CA ALA A 53 8.94 -10.37 -2.08
C ALA A 53 8.10 -9.36 -1.32
N ALA A 54 6.78 -9.45 -1.48
CA ALA A 54 5.83 -8.65 -0.72
C ALA A 54 5.12 -9.54 0.28
N GLU A 55 4.98 -9.07 1.51
CA GLU A 55 4.15 -9.71 2.54
C GLU A 55 3.02 -8.77 2.91
N VAL A 56 1.80 -9.23 2.78
CA VAL A 56 0.59 -8.44 3.02
C VAL A 56 -0.21 -9.08 4.14
N GLU A 57 -0.55 -8.31 5.16
CA GLU A 57 -1.38 -8.78 6.27
C GLU A 57 -2.85 -8.74 5.89
N VAL A 58 -3.41 -9.91 5.59
CA VAL A 58 -4.82 -10.06 5.20
C VAL A 58 -5.47 -11.21 5.98
N PRO A 59 -5.50 -11.10 7.33
CA PRO A 59 -6.05 -12.18 8.15
C PRO A 59 -7.56 -12.30 7.99
N GLY A 60 -8.05 -13.53 8.07
CA GLY A 60 -9.48 -13.81 8.01
C GLY A 60 -10.10 -13.65 6.63
N ILE A 61 -9.31 -13.70 5.58
CA ILE A 61 -9.78 -13.62 4.19
C ILE A 61 -9.69 -15.00 3.54
N ASN A 62 -10.69 -15.33 2.73
CA ASN A 62 -10.59 -16.50 1.88
C ASN A 62 -9.62 -16.19 0.72
N PRO A 63 -8.62 -17.03 0.47
CA PRO A 63 -7.70 -16.83 -0.66
C PRO A 63 -8.39 -16.66 -2.01
N ASP A 64 -9.55 -17.25 -2.21
CA ASP A 64 -10.34 -17.09 -3.44
C ASP A 64 -10.87 -15.67 -3.63
N ASP A 65 -10.93 -14.89 -2.56
CA ASP A 65 -11.38 -13.50 -2.58
C ASP A 65 -10.23 -12.50 -2.75
N ILE A 66 -9.02 -12.98 -3.03
CA ILE A 66 -7.83 -12.16 -3.25
C ILE A 66 -7.46 -12.18 -4.74
N ASN A 67 -7.22 -11.00 -5.29
CA ASN A 67 -6.75 -10.84 -6.67
C ASN A 67 -5.40 -10.13 -6.66
N ILE A 68 -4.46 -10.64 -7.44
CA ILE A 68 -3.12 -10.09 -7.56
C ILE A 68 -2.88 -9.74 -9.03
N SER A 69 -2.41 -8.53 -9.26
CA SER A 69 -1.98 -8.07 -10.59
C SER A 69 -0.55 -7.58 -10.50
N VAL A 70 0.30 -8.05 -11.39
CA VAL A 70 1.71 -7.65 -11.46
C VAL A 70 2.02 -7.17 -12.85
N THR A 71 2.52 -5.96 -12.96
CA THR A 71 3.20 -5.45 -14.14
C THR A 71 4.70 -5.35 -13.82
N PRO A 72 5.57 -5.07 -14.79
CA PRO A 72 7.00 -4.96 -14.49
C PRO A 72 7.36 -3.95 -13.40
N ASP A 73 6.53 -2.94 -13.18
CA ASP A 73 6.80 -1.83 -12.28
C ASP A 73 5.76 -1.63 -11.17
N LEU A 74 4.69 -2.42 -11.15
CA LEU A 74 3.59 -2.22 -10.20
C LEU A 74 3.02 -3.56 -9.71
N LEU A 75 2.86 -3.67 -8.40
CA LEU A 75 2.11 -4.74 -7.76
C LEU A 75 0.80 -4.17 -7.24
N THR A 76 -0.32 -4.81 -7.58
CA THR A 76 -1.64 -4.48 -7.06
C THR A 76 -2.27 -5.71 -6.43
N VAL A 77 -2.72 -5.57 -5.20
CA VAL A 77 -3.46 -6.61 -4.47
C VAL A 77 -4.81 -6.04 -4.11
N THR A 78 -5.85 -6.71 -4.54
CA THR A 78 -7.24 -6.34 -4.22
C THR A 78 -7.96 -7.54 -3.64
N GLY A 79 -9.03 -7.28 -2.93
CA GLY A 79 -9.85 -8.35 -2.41
C GLY A 79 -10.98 -7.83 -1.54
N GLU A 80 -11.68 -8.76 -0.94
CA GLU A 80 -12.80 -8.46 -0.05
C GLU A 80 -12.74 -9.35 1.18
N LYS A 81 -12.73 -8.72 2.34
CA LYS A 81 -12.91 -9.40 3.61
C LYS A 81 -14.40 -9.39 3.94
N LYS A 82 -15.06 -10.51 3.67
CA LYS A 82 -16.49 -10.67 3.91
C LYS A 82 -16.76 -10.68 5.41
N GLN A 83 -17.88 -10.06 5.80
CA GLN A 83 -18.35 -10.13 7.17
C GLN A 83 -18.81 -11.56 7.48
N ALA A 84 -18.66 -11.96 8.76
CA ALA A 84 -19.18 -13.25 9.21
C ALA A 84 -20.71 -13.33 8.98
N PRO A 85 -21.25 -14.53 8.67
CA PRO A 85 -22.69 -14.69 8.53
C PRO A 85 -23.43 -14.18 9.77
N GLY A 86 -24.50 -13.41 9.57
CA GLY A 86 -25.28 -12.82 10.66
C GLY A 86 -24.63 -11.61 11.34
N ALA A 87 -23.55 -11.06 10.79
CA ALA A 87 -22.85 -9.91 11.37
C ALA A 87 -23.75 -8.67 11.46
N GLN A 88 -24.67 -8.49 10.51
CA GLN A 88 -25.62 -7.36 10.51
C GLN A 88 -26.71 -7.51 11.57
N GLU A 89 -26.98 -8.72 12.02
CA GLU A 89 -27.98 -9.02 13.03
C GLU A 89 -27.43 -8.92 14.46
N LYS A 90 -26.10 -8.79 14.60
CA LYS A 90 -25.43 -8.69 15.90
C LYS A 90 -25.38 -7.26 16.38
N ASN A 91 -25.69 -7.05 17.65
CA ASN A 91 -25.51 -5.77 18.30
C ASN A 91 -24.08 -5.62 18.81
N TYR A 92 -23.23 -4.97 18.03
CA TYR A 92 -21.84 -4.73 18.43
C TYR A 92 -21.79 -3.64 19.51
N LEU A 93 -21.12 -3.92 20.61
CA LEU A 93 -20.76 -2.91 21.61
C LEU A 93 -19.52 -2.12 21.20
N VAL A 94 -18.56 -2.80 20.57
CA VAL A 94 -17.37 -2.21 19.99
C VAL A 94 -17.08 -2.95 18.68
N ARG A 95 -16.75 -2.22 17.63
CA ARG A 95 -16.42 -2.79 16.34
C ARG A 95 -15.20 -2.08 15.73
N GLU A 96 -14.05 -2.66 15.88
CA GLU A 96 -12.78 -2.09 15.43
C GLU A 96 -12.14 -2.87 14.27
N ARG A 97 -12.54 -4.13 14.08
CA ARG A 97 -11.95 -4.98 13.03
C ARG A 97 -12.34 -4.48 11.66
N ALA A 98 -11.32 -4.29 10.80
CA ALA A 98 -11.52 -3.91 9.42
C ALA A 98 -12.24 -5.02 8.63
N SER A 99 -13.15 -4.63 7.76
CA SER A 99 -13.86 -5.52 6.83
C SER A 99 -14.19 -4.77 5.55
N GLY A 100 -14.64 -5.50 4.53
CA GLY A 100 -15.02 -4.93 3.26
C GLY A 100 -13.90 -5.04 2.23
N ARG A 101 -13.97 -4.25 1.19
CA ARG A 101 -13.01 -4.27 0.10
C ARG A 101 -11.70 -3.63 0.51
N PHE A 102 -10.61 -4.15 -0.05
CA PHE A 102 -9.31 -3.55 0.09
C PHE A 102 -8.61 -3.49 -1.26
N SER A 103 -7.73 -2.51 -1.39
CA SER A 103 -6.86 -2.35 -2.54
C SER A 103 -5.52 -1.84 -2.06
N ARG A 104 -4.47 -2.47 -2.52
CA ARG A 104 -3.11 -2.06 -2.20
C ARG A 104 -2.28 -2.07 -3.46
N SER A 105 -1.72 -0.93 -3.84
CA SER A 105 -0.80 -0.82 -4.97
C SER A 105 0.53 -0.29 -4.50
N ILE A 106 1.60 -0.89 -4.99
CA ILE A 106 2.96 -0.45 -4.66
C ILE A 106 3.82 -0.45 -5.92
N ALA A 107 4.52 0.65 -6.13
CA ALA A 107 5.50 0.76 -7.19
C ALA A 107 6.71 -0.10 -6.84
N LEU A 108 7.17 -0.89 -7.81
CA LEU A 108 8.30 -1.78 -7.63
C LEU A 108 9.60 -1.03 -7.97
N PRO A 109 10.61 -1.04 -7.07
CA PRO A 109 11.86 -0.31 -7.31
C PRO A 109 12.73 -0.92 -8.40
N THR A 110 12.46 -2.19 -8.74
CA THR A 110 13.20 -2.94 -9.74
C THR A 110 12.20 -3.66 -10.63
N ALA A 111 12.43 -3.71 -11.94
CA ALA A 111 11.54 -4.37 -12.87
C ALA A 111 11.48 -5.89 -12.61
N VAL A 112 10.27 -6.42 -12.54
CA VAL A 112 10.02 -7.85 -12.34
C VAL A 112 9.45 -8.48 -13.60
N ASN A 113 9.53 -9.81 -13.66
CA ASN A 113 8.91 -10.59 -14.72
C ASN A 113 7.52 -11.07 -14.25
N PRO A 114 6.42 -10.58 -14.86
CA PRO A 114 5.08 -11.01 -14.46
C PRO A 114 4.81 -12.52 -14.64
N ASP A 115 5.60 -13.19 -15.46
CA ASP A 115 5.48 -14.65 -15.67
C ASP A 115 6.17 -15.46 -14.57
N ARG A 116 6.93 -14.80 -13.71
CA ARG A 116 7.66 -15.45 -12.60
C ARG A 116 7.18 -14.91 -11.26
N VAL A 117 5.89 -15.09 -11.00
CA VAL A 117 5.25 -14.66 -9.76
C VAL A 117 4.63 -15.88 -9.08
N GLU A 118 4.91 -16.01 -7.79
CA GLU A 118 4.30 -17.03 -6.95
C GLU A 118 3.66 -16.35 -5.75
N ALA A 119 2.45 -16.75 -5.41
CA ALA A 119 1.73 -16.24 -4.24
C ALA A 119 1.33 -17.39 -3.33
N ARG A 120 1.56 -17.21 -2.04
CA ARG A 120 1.17 -18.16 -0.99
C ARG A 120 0.46 -17.44 0.14
N TYR A 121 -0.56 -18.05 0.67
CA TYR A 121 -1.30 -17.53 1.82
C TYR A 121 -1.15 -18.50 3.00
N LYS A 122 -0.64 -18.00 4.11
CA LYS A 122 -0.46 -18.78 5.34
C LYS A 122 -0.52 -17.87 6.55
N ASP A 123 -1.22 -18.31 7.58
CA ASP A 123 -1.30 -17.62 8.87
C ASP A 123 -1.75 -16.14 8.74
N GLY A 124 -2.65 -15.86 7.80
CA GLY A 124 -3.13 -14.50 7.55
C GLY A 124 -2.18 -13.62 6.74
N ILE A 125 -1.06 -14.15 6.30
CA ILE A 125 -0.06 -13.42 5.52
C ILE A 125 -0.09 -13.92 4.08
N LEU A 126 -0.28 -12.99 3.15
CA LEU A 126 -0.13 -13.23 1.72
C LEU A 126 1.30 -12.88 1.32
N ARG A 127 2.06 -13.88 0.90
CA ARG A 127 3.42 -13.70 0.42
C ARG A 127 3.46 -13.82 -1.10
N ILE A 128 3.94 -12.78 -1.76
CA ILE A 128 4.06 -12.69 -3.22
C ILE A 128 5.53 -12.57 -3.56
N THR A 129 6.07 -13.56 -4.24
CA THR A 129 7.46 -13.57 -4.70
C THR A 129 7.49 -13.29 -6.18
N MET A 130 8.23 -12.28 -6.60
CA MET A 130 8.32 -11.82 -7.98
C MET A 130 9.77 -11.89 -8.44
N GLY A 131 10.05 -12.69 -9.46
CA GLY A 131 11.39 -12.79 -10.04
C GLY A 131 11.74 -11.50 -10.77
N LYS A 132 12.96 -11.00 -10.57
CA LYS A 132 13.46 -9.84 -11.31
C LYS A 132 13.63 -10.17 -12.79
N ARG A 133 13.42 -9.18 -13.65
CA ARG A 133 13.82 -9.31 -15.07
C ARG A 133 15.32 -9.50 -15.17
N GLN A 134 15.75 -10.29 -16.12
CA GLN A 134 17.19 -10.49 -16.39
C GLN A 134 17.92 -9.16 -16.66
N ALA A 135 17.28 -8.26 -17.40
CA ALA A 135 17.82 -6.93 -17.68
C ALA A 135 17.87 -6.01 -16.46
N ALA A 136 17.07 -6.28 -15.40
CA ALA A 136 17.04 -5.49 -14.17
C ALA A 136 18.08 -5.93 -13.15
N LYS A 137 18.71 -7.10 -13.34
CA LYS A 137 19.79 -7.56 -12.46
C LYS A 137 21.02 -6.68 -12.66
N SER A 138 21.65 -6.29 -11.56
CA SER A 138 22.90 -5.56 -11.66
C SER A 138 23.96 -6.43 -12.32
N LYS A 139 24.62 -5.87 -13.32
CA LYS A 139 25.67 -6.54 -14.05
C LYS A 139 27.02 -5.97 -13.63
N ARG A 140 27.92 -6.85 -13.23
CA ARG A 140 29.29 -6.45 -12.95
C ARG A 140 30.01 -6.14 -14.28
N ILE A 141 30.55 -4.95 -14.36
CA ILE A 141 31.31 -4.52 -15.53
C ILE A 141 32.78 -4.62 -15.18
N GLU A 142 33.53 -5.34 -16.04
CA GLU A 142 34.96 -5.45 -15.92
C GLU A 142 35.65 -4.18 -16.41
N VAL A 143 36.50 -3.60 -15.56
CA VAL A 143 37.28 -2.43 -15.94
C VAL A 143 38.56 -2.90 -16.63
N LYS A 144 38.72 -2.50 -17.86
CA LYS A 144 39.93 -2.81 -18.65
C LYS A 144 40.91 -1.64 -18.60
N PRO A 145 42.21 -1.89 -18.47
CA PRO A 145 43.18 -0.80 -18.55
C PRO A 145 43.16 -0.15 -19.95
N ALA A 146 43.35 1.16 -19.94
CA ALA A 146 43.33 1.96 -21.18
C ALA A 146 44.51 1.63 -22.10
#